data_c63eb235ac9c19d13ba7b549d806c441
#
_entry.id   c63eb235ac9c19d13ba7b549d806c441
#
_cell.length_a   1.000
_cell.length_b   1.000
_cell.length_c   1.000
_cell.angle_alpha   90.00
_cell.angle_beta   90.00
_cell.angle_gamma   90.00
#
_symmetry.space_group_name_H-M   'P 1'
#
loop_
_entity.id
_entity.type
_entity.pdbx_description
1 polymer ?
#
loop_
_entity_poly.entity_id
_entity_poly.type
_entity_poly.pdbx_seq_one_letter_code
_entity_poly.pdbx_strand_id
1 'polypeptide(L)'
;MVEQFYHYSDPDRIKGAVDTLAAMTEPDRPFTRLVFSAEYKAARAWLHSKFEGVGLECQTDAGGNLIGTRKATSSGEPPRKVIIGSHIDTVAAGGRFDGIAGVIAGL
;
A
#
# COMPACT_ATOMS: atom_id res chain seq x y z
N MET A 1 15.56 -22.51 5.53
CA MET A 1 15.71 -21.04 5.36
C MET A 1 14.48 -20.39 4.73
N VAL A 2 13.89 -20.97 3.71
CA VAL A 2 12.66 -20.44 3.07
C VAL A 2 11.45 -20.52 4.02
N GLU A 3 11.30 -21.61 4.79
CA GLU A 3 10.20 -21.77 5.76
C GLU A 3 10.15 -20.70 6.86
N GLN A 4 11.27 -20.14 7.27
CA GLN A 4 11.30 -19.10 8.30
C GLN A 4 10.60 -17.79 7.87
N PHE A 5 10.55 -17.49 6.58
CA PHE A 5 9.92 -16.26 6.09
C PHE A 5 8.40 -16.36 5.98
N TYR A 6 7.83 -17.55 5.84
CA TYR A 6 6.38 -17.75 5.80
C TYR A 6 5.67 -17.39 7.10
N HIS A 7 6.36 -17.38 8.22
CA HIS A 7 5.78 -16.95 9.50
C HIS A 7 5.49 -15.46 9.60
N TYR A 8 6.08 -14.64 8.73
CA TYR A 8 5.88 -13.18 8.70
C TYR A 8 4.90 -12.72 7.63
N SER A 9 4.44 -13.63 6.78
CA SER A 9 3.45 -13.34 5.76
C SER A 9 2.10 -14.00 6.10
N ASP A 10 1.03 -13.25 5.90
CA ASP A 10 -0.34 -13.75 6.04
C ASP A 10 -1.03 -13.71 4.67
N PRO A 11 -1.15 -14.86 3.99
CA PRO A 11 -1.75 -14.94 2.66
C PRO A 11 -3.20 -14.44 2.61
N ASP A 12 -3.98 -14.70 3.66
CA ASP A 12 -5.38 -14.28 3.73
C ASP A 12 -5.49 -12.76 3.89
N ARG A 13 -4.64 -12.16 4.70
CA ARG A 13 -4.52 -10.70 4.83
C ARG A 13 -4.12 -10.06 3.50
N ILE A 14 -3.11 -10.60 2.84
CA ILE A 14 -2.63 -10.10 1.54
C ILE A 14 -3.73 -10.20 0.50
N LYS A 15 -4.37 -11.37 0.37
CA LYS A 15 -5.47 -11.57 -0.56
C LYS A 15 -6.63 -10.63 -0.29
N GLY A 16 -7.06 -10.50 0.97
CA GLY A 16 -8.15 -9.63 1.36
C GLY A 16 -7.86 -8.15 1.04
N ALA A 17 -6.63 -7.70 1.24
CA ALA A 17 -6.21 -6.35 0.89
C ALA A 17 -6.22 -6.11 -0.63
N VAL A 18 -5.71 -7.05 -1.41
CA VAL A 18 -5.76 -6.99 -2.88
C VAL A 18 -7.20 -6.97 -3.38
N ASP A 19 -8.07 -7.84 -2.86
CA ASP A 19 -9.48 -7.91 -3.25
C ASP A 19 -10.21 -6.59 -2.91
N THR A 20 -9.95 -6.01 -1.74
CA THR A 20 -10.53 -4.73 -1.33
C THR A 20 -10.13 -3.61 -2.27
N LEU A 21 -8.84 -3.50 -2.59
CA LEU A 21 -8.35 -2.47 -3.50
C LEU A 21 -8.81 -2.70 -4.94
N ALA A 22 -8.91 -3.95 -5.39
CA ALA A 22 -9.42 -4.29 -6.71
C ALA A 22 -10.90 -3.91 -6.89
N ALA A 23 -11.69 -3.94 -5.81
CA ALA A 23 -13.08 -3.51 -5.83
C ALA A 23 -13.25 -1.98 -5.94
N MET A 24 -12.23 -1.20 -5.60
CA MET A 24 -12.21 0.26 -5.76
C MET A 24 -11.80 0.62 -7.19
N THR A 25 -12.74 0.47 -8.12
CA THR A 25 -12.54 0.62 -9.56
C THR A 25 -13.68 1.42 -10.18
N GLU A 26 -13.43 2.03 -11.33
CA GLU A 26 -14.51 2.67 -12.10
C GLU A 26 -15.64 1.65 -12.38
N PRO A 27 -16.92 2.08 -12.31
CA PRO A 27 -18.06 1.16 -12.47
C PRO A 27 -18.08 0.42 -13.78
N ASP A 28 -17.70 1.08 -14.88
CA ASP A 28 -17.83 0.57 -16.24
C ASP A 28 -16.52 -0.06 -16.78
N ARG A 29 -15.43 0.03 -16.04
CA ARG A 29 -14.13 -0.50 -16.44
C ARG A 29 -13.45 -1.19 -15.25
N PRO A 30 -13.36 -2.53 -15.26
CA PRO A 30 -12.73 -3.27 -14.16
C PRO A 30 -11.25 -2.91 -14.04
N PHE A 31 -10.76 -2.94 -12.82
CA PHE A 31 -9.36 -2.66 -12.47
C PHE A 31 -8.85 -1.32 -13.02
N THR A 32 -9.72 -0.29 -12.97
CA THR A 32 -9.42 1.06 -13.43
C THR A 32 -9.54 2.04 -12.27
N ARG A 33 -8.43 2.59 -11.86
CA ARG A 33 -8.32 3.58 -10.76
C ARG A 33 -7.32 4.64 -11.15
N LEU A 34 -7.77 5.57 -11.97
CA LEU A 34 -6.93 6.66 -12.45
C LEU A 34 -6.54 7.61 -11.31
N VAL A 35 -5.34 8.14 -11.37
CA VAL A 35 -4.85 9.10 -10.37
C VAL A 35 -5.84 10.26 -10.18
N PHE A 36 -6.06 10.66 -8.94
CA PHE A 36 -7.00 11.70 -8.51
C PHE A 36 -8.49 11.42 -8.73
N SER A 37 -8.86 10.25 -9.26
CA SER A 37 -10.26 9.81 -9.35
C SER A 37 -10.88 9.61 -7.95
N ALA A 38 -12.20 9.43 -7.90
CA ALA A 38 -12.90 9.11 -6.66
C ALA A 38 -12.42 7.77 -6.08
N GLU A 39 -12.20 6.79 -6.94
CA GLU A 39 -11.70 5.44 -6.60
C GLU A 39 -10.27 5.50 -6.06
N TYR A 40 -9.43 6.35 -6.65
CA TYR A 40 -8.07 6.61 -6.14
C TYR A 40 -8.10 7.22 -4.75
N LYS A 41 -8.96 8.22 -4.52
CA LYS A 41 -9.12 8.84 -3.20
C LYS A 41 -9.61 7.86 -2.15
N ALA A 42 -10.56 6.99 -2.51
CA ALA A 42 -11.08 5.94 -1.63
C ALA A 42 -9.99 4.93 -1.27
N ALA A 43 -9.23 4.46 -2.25
CA ALA A 43 -8.11 3.54 -2.04
C ALA A 43 -7.03 4.15 -1.15
N ARG A 44 -6.71 5.41 -1.36
CA ARG A 44 -5.75 6.16 -0.56
C ARG A 44 -6.20 6.33 0.90
N ALA A 45 -7.48 6.65 1.13
CA ALA A 45 -8.05 6.76 2.47
C ALA A 45 -8.03 5.40 3.19
N TRP A 46 -8.35 4.33 2.49
CA TRP A 46 -8.29 2.97 3.04
C TRP A 46 -6.85 2.59 3.43
N LEU A 47 -5.87 2.85 2.57
CA LEU A 47 -4.45 2.59 2.88
C LEU A 47 -3.96 3.43 4.06
N HIS A 48 -4.36 4.69 4.15
CA HIS A 48 -4.05 5.53 5.31
C HIS A 48 -4.47 4.84 6.61
N SER A 49 -5.72 4.36 6.68
CA SER A 49 -6.23 3.65 7.85
C SER A 49 -5.45 2.36 8.15
N LYS A 50 -4.98 1.66 7.11
CA LYS A 50 -4.16 0.46 7.30
C LYS A 50 -2.77 0.78 7.84
N PHE A 51 -2.16 1.83 7.34
CA PHE A 51 -0.86 2.31 7.84
C PHE A 51 -0.95 2.69 9.33
N GLU A 52 -1.96 3.47 9.69
CA GLU A 52 -2.21 3.81 11.10
C GLU A 52 -2.48 2.56 11.96
N GLY A 53 -3.25 1.61 11.42
CA GLY A 53 -3.60 0.36 12.11
C GLY A 53 -2.39 -0.53 12.43
N VAL A 54 -1.28 -0.40 11.71
CA VAL A 54 -0.01 -1.07 12.01
C VAL A 54 1.01 -0.16 12.72
N GLY A 55 0.57 1.00 13.20
CA GLY A 55 1.38 1.91 14.01
C GLY A 55 2.34 2.80 13.22
N LEU A 56 2.07 3.04 11.94
CA LEU A 56 2.86 4.00 11.15
C LEU A 56 2.34 5.43 11.38
N GLU A 57 3.26 6.38 11.48
CA GLU A 57 2.93 7.81 11.40
C GLU A 57 2.72 8.18 9.93
N CYS A 58 1.52 8.66 9.59
CA CYS A 58 1.14 8.96 8.22
C CYS A 58 1.28 10.44 7.89
N GLN A 59 1.81 10.73 6.72
CA GLN A 59 1.87 12.07 6.16
C GLN A 59 1.65 12.04 4.64
N THR A 60 1.28 13.17 4.10
CA THR A 60 1.20 13.39 2.65
C THR A 60 2.21 14.46 2.27
N ASP A 61 3.03 14.18 1.28
CA ASP A 61 3.97 15.16 0.76
C ASP A 61 3.31 16.10 -0.29
N ALA A 62 4.09 17.05 -0.79
CA ALA A 62 3.63 18.01 -1.80
C ALA A 62 3.28 17.35 -3.14
N GLY A 63 3.83 16.19 -3.44
CA GLY A 63 3.50 15.38 -4.63
C GLY A 63 2.23 14.55 -4.47
N GLY A 64 1.63 14.53 -3.27
CA GLY A 64 0.46 13.72 -2.97
C GLY A 64 0.79 12.29 -2.57
N ASN A 65 2.05 11.94 -2.34
CA ASN A 65 2.43 10.61 -1.88
C ASN A 65 1.96 10.39 -0.44
N LEU A 66 1.36 9.24 -0.18
CA LEU A 66 1.06 8.78 1.17
C LEU A 66 2.31 8.09 1.72
N ILE A 67 2.83 8.59 2.82
CA ILE A 67 4.05 8.09 3.46
C ILE A 67 3.70 7.63 4.87
N GLY A 68 3.96 6.37 5.17
CA GLY A 68 3.91 5.83 6.51
C GLY A 68 5.32 5.64 7.05
N THR A 69 5.60 6.18 8.22
CA THR A 69 6.92 6.12 8.83
C THR A 69 6.88 5.34 10.14
N ARG A 70 7.78 4.38 10.28
CA ARG A 70 8.06 3.70 11.54
C ARG A 70 9.38 4.21 12.09
N LYS A 71 9.38 4.69 13.33
CA LYS A 71 10.62 5.13 13.99
C LYS A 71 11.53 3.95 14.25
N ALA A 72 12.84 4.18 14.09
CA ALA A 72 13.85 3.20 14.47
C ALA A 72 13.79 2.90 15.98
N THR A 73 14.02 1.64 16.33
CA THR A 73 14.12 1.19 17.72
C THR A 73 15.57 1.12 18.21
N SER A 74 16.53 1.29 17.31
CA SER A 74 17.96 1.28 17.62
C SER A 74 18.51 2.70 17.78
N SER A 75 19.52 2.85 18.65
CA SER A 75 20.19 4.13 18.94
C SER A 75 21.40 4.42 18.03
N GLY A 76 21.51 3.73 16.87
CA GLY A 76 22.61 3.95 15.92
C GLY A 76 22.54 5.34 15.25
N GLU A 77 23.67 6.02 15.20
CA GLU A 77 23.81 7.32 14.53
C GLU A 77 24.77 7.20 13.33
N PRO A 78 24.42 7.75 12.14
CA PRO A 78 23.10 8.24 11.77
C PRO A 78 22.10 7.09 11.57
N PRO A 79 20.80 7.31 11.78
CA PRO A 79 19.80 6.28 11.61
C PRO A 79 19.72 5.85 10.14
N ARG A 80 19.80 4.55 9.89
CA ARG A 80 19.61 3.99 8.55
C ARG A 80 18.13 3.96 8.21
N LYS A 81 17.79 4.35 6.99
CA LYS A 81 16.42 4.30 6.47
C LYS A 81 16.28 3.17 5.48
N VAL A 82 15.21 2.41 5.58
CA VAL A 82 14.74 1.48 4.55
C VAL A 82 13.45 2.04 3.99
N ILE A 83 13.38 2.19 2.69
CA ILE A 83 12.21 2.71 1.98
C ILE A 83 11.63 1.58 1.13
N ILE A 84 10.34 1.33 1.30
CA ILE A 84 9.55 0.40 0.49
C ILE A 84 8.45 1.22 -0.14
N GLY A 85 8.23 1.10 -1.43
CA GLY A 85 7.21 1.89 -2.10
C GLY A 85 6.74 1.28 -3.41
N SER A 86 5.52 1.65 -3.77
CA SER A 86 4.89 1.33 -5.03
C SER A 86 3.80 2.37 -5.31
N HIS A 87 2.86 2.08 -6.22
CA HIS A 87 1.77 2.98 -6.58
C HIS A 87 0.41 2.31 -6.43
N ILE A 88 -0.65 3.11 -6.34
CA ILE A 88 -2.03 2.63 -6.19
C ILE A 88 -2.93 3.00 -7.37
N ASP A 89 -2.50 3.92 -8.22
CA ASP A 89 -3.20 4.22 -9.47
C ASP A 89 -2.98 3.09 -10.49
N THR A 90 -3.88 3.02 -11.45
CA THR A 90 -3.80 2.10 -12.57
C THR A 90 -3.97 2.86 -13.88
N VAL A 91 -3.50 2.29 -14.96
CA VAL A 91 -4.00 2.62 -16.29
C VAL A 91 -5.41 2.02 -16.47
N ALA A 92 -6.11 2.38 -17.54
CA ALA A 92 -7.40 1.76 -17.86
C ALA A 92 -7.23 0.24 -18.00
N ALA A 93 -8.08 -0.52 -17.32
CA ALA A 93 -8.01 -1.99 -17.26
C ALA A 93 -6.61 -2.53 -16.89
N GLY A 94 -5.95 -1.88 -15.94
CA GLY A 94 -4.55 -2.17 -15.58
C GLY A 94 -4.31 -3.47 -14.81
N GLY A 95 -5.37 -4.20 -14.46
CA GLY A 95 -5.28 -5.42 -13.68
C GLY A 95 -5.32 -5.15 -12.16
N ARG A 96 -5.37 -6.24 -11.39
CA ARG A 96 -5.58 -6.17 -9.94
C ARG A 96 -4.30 -6.17 -9.11
N PHE A 97 -3.14 -6.40 -9.72
CA PHE A 97 -1.87 -6.58 -9.00
C PHE A 97 -0.85 -5.49 -9.25
N ASP A 98 -0.90 -4.84 -10.42
CA ASP A 98 0.06 -3.80 -10.77
C ASP A 98 0.02 -2.66 -9.76
N GLY A 99 1.19 -2.30 -9.23
CA GLY A 99 1.34 -1.34 -8.13
C GLY A 99 0.85 -1.88 -6.78
N ILE A 100 -0.34 -2.43 -6.73
CA ILE A 100 -1.00 -2.90 -5.50
C ILE A 100 -0.20 -4.01 -4.79
N ALA A 101 0.33 -4.96 -5.54
CA ALA A 101 1.13 -6.03 -4.95
C ALA A 101 2.35 -5.47 -4.20
N GLY A 102 3.01 -4.46 -4.76
CA GLY A 102 4.15 -3.81 -4.12
C GLY A 102 3.77 -3.02 -2.86
N VAL A 103 2.63 -2.33 -2.87
CA VAL A 103 2.13 -1.60 -1.69
C VAL A 103 1.81 -2.58 -0.56
N ILE A 104 1.05 -3.65 -0.85
CA ILE A 104 0.63 -4.62 0.17
C ILE A 104 1.81 -5.45 0.68
N ALA A 105 2.82 -5.72 -0.16
CA ALA A 105 4.03 -6.40 0.27
C ALA A 105 4.86 -5.54 1.25
N GLY A 106 4.75 -4.21 1.17
CA GLY A 106 5.43 -3.29 2.09
C GLY A 106 4.70 -3.07 3.41
N LEU A 107 3.44 -3.45 3.47
CA LEU A 107 2.56 -3.28 4.63
C LEU A 107 2.51 -4.54 5.50
#